data_392ed251e243891eb2c7260df99d087a
#
_entry.id   392ed251e243891eb2c7260df99d087a
#
_cell.length_a   1.000
_cell.length_b   1.000
_cell.length_c   1.000
_cell.angle_alpha   90.00
_cell.angle_beta   90.00
_cell.angle_gamma   90.00
#
_symmetry.space_group_name_H-M   'P 1'
#
loop_
_entity.id
_entity.type
_entity.pdbx_description
1 polymer ?
#
loop_
_entity_poly.entity_id
_entity_poly.type
_entity_poly.pdbx_seq_one_letter_code
_entity_poly.pdbx_strand_id
1 'polypeptide(L)'
;MDIRIAAYAVIIRDDEILLSHWNEHGRSGWTLPGGGIEGAEHPIEAVRREVREETGYESSVDRQLGIDTMVIPAARRNTGTVPLYAMRVIYRSHVVSGELRNEVDGSSDEARWVPLAEVPRLKRVSLVDIALRLNAAEPADGVPPAA
;
A
#
# COMPACT_ATOMS: atom_id res chain seq x y z
N MET A 1 -14.25 -18.98 -0.33
CA MET A 1 -13.65 -17.63 -0.52
C MET A 1 -12.19 -17.67 -0.11
N ASP A 2 -11.33 -17.18 -0.97
CA ASP A 2 -9.91 -17.04 -0.62
C ASP A 2 -9.70 -15.82 0.25
N ILE A 3 -8.61 -15.81 1.01
CA ILE A 3 -8.24 -14.69 1.88
C ILE A 3 -6.83 -14.24 1.54
N ARG A 4 -6.63 -12.93 1.41
CA ARG A 4 -5.32 -12.33 1.26
C ARG A 4 -5.14 -11.24 2.30
N ILE A 5 -4.04 -11.32 3.03
CA ILE A 5 -3.66 -10.28 3.99
C ILE A 5 -2.45 -9.55 3.44
N ALA A 6 -2.52 -8.23 3.42
CA ALA A 6 -1.44 -7.38 2.93
C ALA A 6 -1.21 -6.21 3.88
N ALA A 7 -0.02 -5.64 3.82
CA ALA A 7 0.38 -4.51 4.66
C ALA A 7 0.92 -3.40 3.77
N TYR A 8 0.52 -2.17 4.06
CA TYR A 8 0.86 -0.98 3.26
C TYR A 8 1.31 0.17 4.14
N ALA A 9 2.14 1.05 3.59
CA ALA A 9 2.69 2.18 4.32
C ALA A 9 2.22 3.52 3.77
N VAL A 10 1.83 4.42 4.67
CA VAL A 10 1.68 5.85 4.38
C VAL A 10 2.97 6.53 4.86
N ILE A 11 3.76 7.01 3.92
CA ILE A 11 5.02 7.70 4.19
C ILE A 11 4.93 9.09 3.58
N ILE A 12 4.82 10.11 4.43
CA ILE A 12 4.70 11.51 4.01
C ILE A 12 5.87 12.29 4.56
N ARG A 13 6.53 13.06 3.68
CA ARG A 13 7.67 13.91 4.00
C ARG A 13 7.60 15.16 3.14
N ASP A 14 7.71 16.33 3.76
CA ASP A 14 7.73 17.62 3.03
C ASP A 14 6.54 17.80 2.08
N ASP A 15 5.33 17.46 2.56
CA ASP A 15 4.08 17.51 1.79
C ASP A 15 4.05 16.60 0.55
N GLU A 16 4.93 15.60 0.52
CA GLU A 16 4.95 14.58 -0.52
C GLU A 16 4.71 13.20 0.08
N ILE A 17 3.97 12.37 -0.63
CA ILE A 17 3.73 10.97 -0.27
C ILE A 17 4.55 10.05 -1.17
N LEU A 18 5.15 9.03 -0.58
CA LEU A 18 5.86 7.99 -1.31
C LEU A 18 4.86 7.01 -1.90
N LEU A 19 4.84 6.88 -3.22
CA LEU A 19 3.95 5.97 -3.93
C LEU A 19 4.77 5.02 -4.80
N SER A 20 4.18 3.86 -5.05
CA SER A 20 4.71 2.83 -5.93
C SER A 20 3.77 2.67 -7.12
N HIS A 21 4.32 2.51 -8.32
CA HIS A 21 3.50 2.30 -9.51
C HIS A 21 3.35 0.81 -9.76
N TRP A 22 2.14 0.31 -9.59
CA TRP A 22 1.80 -1.08 -9.85
C TRP A 22 1.54 -1.28 -11.33
N ASN A 23 2.14 -2.33 -11.90
CA ASN A 23 2.00 -2.68 -13.30
C ASN A 23 2.05 -4.20 -13.45
N GLU A 24 0.88 -4.81 -13.62
CA GLU A 24 0.75 -6.25 -13.63
C GLU A 24 -0.48 -6.67 -14.43
N HIS A 25 -0.36 -7.73 -15.24
CA HIS A 25 -1.46 -8.29 -16.01
C HIS A 25 -2.21 -7.26 -16.88
N GLY A 26 -1.48 -6.31 -17.49
CA GLY A 26 -2.06 -5.29 -18.35
C GLY A 26 -2.79 -4.17 -17.59
N ARG A 27 -2.77 -4.18 -16.26
CA ARG A 27 -3.36 -3.13 -15.42
C ARG A 27 -2.25 -2.37 -14.73
N SER A 28 -2.48 -1.10 -14.48
CA SER A 28 -1.50 -0.26 -13.80
C SER A 28 -2.18 0.84 -13.00
N GLY A 29 -1.45 1.39 -12.05
CA GLY A 29 -1.89 2.52 -11.26
C GLY A 29 -0.93 2.80 -10.11
N TRP A 30 -1.02 3.99 -9.56
CA TRP A 30 -0.26 4.35 -8.36
C TRP A 30 -0.93 3.76 -7.14
N THR A 31 -0.12 3.25 -6.23
CA THR A 31 -0.56 2.64 -4.97
C THR A 31 0.42 2.98 -3.85
N LEU A 32 0.05 2.63 -2.63
CA LEU A 32 0.98 2.70 -1.50
C LEU A 32 2.05 1.62 -1.64
N PRO A 33 3.28 1.87 -1.16
CA PRO A 33 4.24 0.79 -0.98
C PRO A 33 3.69 -0.26 -0.03
N GLY A 34 3.79 -1.52 -0.41
CA GLY A 34 3.27 -2.63 0.39
C GLY A 34 2.90 -3.81 -0.45
N GLY A 35 2.38 -4.83 0.19
CA GLY A 35 1.98 -6.06 -0.49
C GLY A 35 1.64 -7.18 0.49
N GLY A 36 1.46 -8.37 -0.06
CA GLY A 36 1.05 -9.55 0.69
C GLY A 36 2.07 -10.00 1.74
N ILE A 37 1.55 -10.50 2.84
CA ILE A 37 2.35 -11.16 3.87
C ILE A 37 2.91 -12.46 3.28
N GLU A 38 4.18 -12.71 3.52
CA GLU A 38 4.84 -13.96 3.12
C GLU A 38 5.07 -14.85 4.35
N GLY A 39 4.75 -16.13 4.21
CA GLY A 39 4.96 -17.11 5.28
C GLY A 39 4.31 -16.66 6.58
N ALA A 40 5.10 -16.63 7.65
CA ALA A 40 4.64 -16.27 8.98
C ALA A 40 5.08 -14.84 9.40
N GLU A 41 5.32 -13.98 8.45
CA GLU A 41 5.66 -12.58 8.76
C GLU A 41 4.58 -11.89 9.58
N HIS A 42 4.98 -11.08 10.55
CA HIS A 42 4.09 -10.09 11.12
C HIS A 42 3.82 -9.01 10.04
N PRO A 43 2.62 -8.40 9.98
CA PRO A 43 2.36 -7.31 9.02
C PRO A 43 3.38 -6.17 9.04
N ILE A 44 3.97 -5.85 10.18
CA ILE A 44 5.04 -4.85 10.28
C ILE A 44 6.30 -5.30 9.54
N GLU A 45 6.66 -6.57 9.66
CA GLU A 45 7.80 -7.12 8.91
C GLU A 45 7.54 -7.10 7.41
N ALA A 46 6.32 -7.46 7.01
CA ALA A 46 5.92 -7.46 5.60
C ALA A 46 5.98 -6.05 4.99
N VAL A 47 5.44 -5.04 5.67
CA VAL A 47 5.46 -3.67 5.13
C VAL A 47 6.88 -3.13 5.02
N ARG A 48 7.75 -3.43 5.97
CA ARG A 48 9.16 -3.01 5.91
C ARG A 48 9.88 -3.68 4.74
N ARG A 49 9.65 -4.95 4.53
CA ARG A 49 10.22 -5.69 3.40
C ARG A 49 9.74 -5.13 2.07
N GLU A 50 8.45 -4.90 1.93
CA GLU A 50 7.85 -4.38 0.71
C GLU A 50 8.35 -2.96 0.39
N VAL A 51 8.43 -2.08 1.38
CA VAL A 51 8.97 -0.73 1.18
C VAL A 51 10.41 -0.81 0.67
N ARG A 52 11.23 -1.69 1.24
CA ARG A 52 12.61 -1.88 0.77
C ARG A 52 12.65 -2.38 -0.66
N GLU A 53 11.87 -3.40 -0.99
CA GLU A 53 11.84 -3.98 -2.33
C GLU A 53 11.37 -2.99 -3.38
N GLU A 54 10.30 -2.24 -3.09
CA GLU A 54 9.66 -1.37 -4.06
C GLU A 54 10.29 0.01 -4.18
N THR A 55 10.90 0.52 -3.12
CA THR A 55 11.38 1.91 -3.07
C THR A 55 12.86 2.08 -2.80
N GLY A 56 13.54 1.05 -2.31
CA GLY A 56 14.94 1.12 -1.90
C GLY A 56 15.17 1.66 -0.49
N TYR A 57 14.13 2.12 0.19
CA TYR A 57 14.27 2.69 1.52
C TYR A 57 14.13 1.66 2.63
N GLU A 58 14.93 1.81 3.67
CA GLU A 58 14.62 1.22 4.97
C GLU A 58 13.63 2.13 5.68
N SER A 59 12.60 1.55 6.27
CA SER A 59 11.54 2.30 6.95
C SER A 59 11.28 1.79 8.35
N SER A 60 10.65 2.63 9.16
CA SER A 60 10.20 2.28 10.49
C SER A 60 8.71 2.61 10.61
N VAL A 61 7.97 1.74 11.29
CA VAL A 61 6.53 1.93 11.51
C VAL A 61 6.32 2.81 12.74
N ASP A 62 5.53 3.87 12.58
CA ASP A 62 5.19 4.79 13.67
C ASP A 62 3.91 4.37 14.40
N ARG A 63 2.88 3.98 13.63
CA ARG A 63 1.63 3.50 14.22
C ARG A 63 0.78 2.75 13.18
N GLN A 64 -0.10 1.90 13.65
CA GLN A 64 -1.16 1.32 12.83
C GLN A 64 -2.27 2.36 12.67
N LEU A 65 -2.61 2.68 11.43
CA LEU A 65 -3.69 3.63 11.13
C LEU A 65 -5.05 2.94 11.08
N GLY A 66 -5.10 1.72 10.57
CA GLY A 66 -6.34 0.98 10.48
C GLY A 66 -6.26 -0.21 9.55
N ILE A 67 -7.41 -0.85 9.38
CA ILE A 67 -7.58 -2.01 8.51
C ILE A 67 -8.71 -1.72 7.53
N ASP A 68 -8.43 -1.87 6.25
CA ASP A 68 -9.41 -1.81 5.20
C ASP A 68 -9.70 -3.21 4.68
N THR A 69 -10.94 -3.49 4.34
CA THR A 69 -11.33 -4.77 3.78
C THR A 69 -12.12 -4.59 2.50
N MET A 70 -11.96 -5.51 1.57
CA MET A 70 -12.78 -5.54 0.36
C MET A 70 -12.92 -6.96 -0.15
N VAL A 71 -14.00 -7.21 -0.87
CA VAL A 71 -14.19 -8.46 -1.59
C VAL A 71 -13.97 -8.21 -3.08
N ILE A 72 -13.08 -8.99 -3.68
CA ILE A 72 -12.85 -8.96 -5.11
C ILE A 72 -13.62 -10.13 -5.71
N PRO A 73 -14.64 -9.87 -6.55
CA PRO A 73 -15.39 -10.94 -7.21
C PRO A 73 -14.47 -11.83 -8.06
N ALA A 74 -14.80 -13.12 -8.15
CA ALA A 74 -14.01 -14.07 -8.93
C ALA A 74 -13.75 -13.59 -10.36
N ALA A 75 -14.73 -12.96 -10.99
CA ALA A 75 -14.62 -12.45 -12.38
C ALA A 75 -13.59 -11.33 -12.55
N ARG A 76 -13.21 -10.64 -11.46
CA ARG A 76 -12.22 -9.55 -11.48
C ARG A 76 -10.82 -9.99 -11.05
N ARG A 77 -10.68 -11.23 -10.64
CA ARG A 77 -9.38 -11.73 -10.19
C ARG A 77 -8.50 -12.11 -11.36
N ASN A 78 -7.20 -11.85 -11.22
CA ASN A 78 -6.20 -12.30 -12.19
C ASN A 78 -5.95 -13.80 -12.08
N THR A 79 -6.11 -14.35 -10.88
CA THR A 79 -5.90 -15.76 -10.57
C THR A 79 -6.98 -16.24 -9.59
N GLY A 80 -7.29 -17.54 -9.64
CA GLY A 80 -8.27 -18.12 -8.75
C GLY A 80 -9.69 -18.09 -9.33
N THR A 81 -10.57 -18.92 -8.77
CA THR A 81 -11.91 -19.17 -9.29
C THR A 81 -13.03 -18.81 -8.32
N VAL A 82 -12.67 -18.38 -7.11
CA VAL A 82 -13.61 -17.95 -6.07
C VAL A 82 -13.35 -16.50 -5.69
N PRO A 83 -14.30 -15.80 -5.04
CA PRO A 83 -14.05 -14.44 -4.57
C PRO A 83 -12.87 -14.38 -3.60
N LEU A 84 -12.19 -13.24 -3.59
CA LEU A 84 -11.07 -12.96 -2.70
C LEU A 84 -11.49 -11.93 -1.65
N TYR A 85 -11.38 -12.30 -0.38
CA TYR A 85 -11.47 -11.35 0.73
C TYR A 85 -10.06 -10.79 0.98
N ALA A 86 -9.91 -9.51 0.72
CA ALA A 86 -8.65 -8.81 0.93
C ALA A 86 -8.71 -7.98 2.21
N MET A 87 -7.80 -8.26 3.14
CA MET A 87 -7.59 -7.47 4.36
C MET A 87 -6.28 -6.71 4.21
N ARG A 88 -6.33 -5.39 4.38
CA ARG A 88 -5.18 -4.50 4.16
C ARG A 88 -4.91 -3.74 5.44
N VAL A 89 -3.77 -4.04 6.06
CA VAL A 89 -3.32 -3.36 7.29
C VAL A 89 -2.50 -2.14 6.85
N ILE A 90 -2.88 -0.96 7.31
CA ILE A 90 -2.28 0.29 6.88
C ILE A 90 -1.53 0.93 8.04
N TYR A 91 -0.25 1.21 7.81
CA TYR A 91 0.66 1.79 8.79
C TYR A 91 1.13 3.16 8.34
N ARG A 92 1.29 4.09 9.31
CA ARG A 92 2.12 5.27 9.09
C ARG A 92 3.56 4.87 9.36
N SER A 93 4.43 5.23 8.43
CA SER A 93 5.86 4.90 8.50
C SER A 93 6.71 6.09 8.09
N HIS A 94 8.00 6.03 8.37
CA HIS A 94 8.96 7.02 7.89
C HIS A 94 10.23 6.35 7.38
N VAL A 95 10.94 7.05 6.51
CA VAL A 95 12.22 6.60 5.97
C VAL A 95 13.31 6.75 7.02
N VAL A 96 14.07 5.69 7.23
CA VAL A 96 15.21 5.67 8.17
C VAL A 96 16.52 5.86 7.41
N SER A 97 16.67 5.18 6.27
CA SER A 97 17.90 5.19 5.48
C SER A 97 17.63 4.67 4.08
N GLY A 98 18.67 4.63 3.26
CA GLY A 98 18.58 4.12 1.90
C GLY A 98 18.38 5.22 0.88
N GLU A 99 18.23 4.83 -0.37
CA GLU A 99 18.04 5.72 -1.50
C GLU A 99 16.88 5.27 -2.35
N LEU A 100 16.13 6.21 -2.90
CA LEU A 100 15.02 5.92 -3.80
C LEU A 100 15.52 5.14 -5.01
N ARG A 101 14.89 4.00 -5.23
CA ARG A 101 15.25 3.08 -6.31
C ARG A 101 13.99 2.37 -6.78
N ASN A 102 13.88 2.18 -8.10
CA ASN A 102 12.77 1.41 -8.66
C ASN A 102 13.00 -0.09 -8.49
N GLU A 103 11.94 -0.84 -8.27
CA GLU A 103 11.99 -2.29 -8.21
C GLU A 103 12.29 -2.87 -9.59
N VAL A 104 13.08 -3.95 -9.62
CA VAL A 104 13.41 -4.70 -10.84
C VAL A 104 12.83 -6.11 -10.69
N ASP A 105 12.16 -6.60 -11.72
CA ASP A 105 11.56 -7.94 -11.78
C ASP A 105 10.44 -8.19 -10.77
N GLY A 106 9.72 -7.14 -10.36
CA GLY A 106 8.56 -7.23 -9.48
C GLY A 106 7.29 -6.68 -10.14
N SER A 107 6.20 -6.62 -9.38
CA SER A 107 4.93 -6.06 -9.84
C SER A 107 4.91 -4.54 -9.86
N SER A 108 5.91 -3.90 -9.25
CA SER A 108 6.10 -2.46 -9.24
C SER A 108 7.21 -2.08 -10.21
N ASP A 109 7.03 -1.00 -10.96
CA ASP A 109 8.02 -0.54 -11.93
C ASP A 109 8.62 0.83 -11.61
N GLU A 110 8.03 1.59 -10.70
CA GLU A 110 8.52 2.91 -10.34
C GLU A 110 8.13 3.25 -8.90
N ALA A 111 9.01 3.95 -8.19
CA ALA A 111 8.72 4.55 -6.90
C ALA A 111 8.95 6.06 -7.01
N ARG A 112 8.07 6.86 -6.41
CA ARG A 112 8.13 8.31 -6.57
C ARG A 112 7.56 9.02 -5.34
N TRP A 113 8.19 10.14 -4.97
CA TRP A 113 7.60 11.12 -4.07
C TRP A 113 6.67 12.01 -4.88
N VAL A 114 5.39 12.03 -4.50
CA VAL A 114 4.35 12.77 -5.20
C VAL A 114 3.81 13.85 -4.28
N PRO A 115 3.79 15.12 -4.70
CA PRO A 115 3.14 16.17 -3.92
C PRO A 115 1.69 15.79 -3.61
N LEU A 116 1.29 15.94 -2.35
CA LEU A 116 -0.07 15.60 -1.94
C LEU A 116 -1.14 16.28 -2.80
N ALA A 117 -0.87 17.52 -3.22
CA ALA A 117 -1.79 18.28 -4.08
C ALA A 117 -1.96 17.65 -5.47
N GLU A 118 -1.02 16.83 -5.92
CA GLU A 118 -1.07 16.19 -7.24
C GLU A 118 -1.71 14.79 -7.23
N VAL A 119 -1.88 14.20 -6.04
CA VAL A 119 -2.46 12.85 -5.92
C VAL A 119 -3.81 12.73 -6.63
N PRO A 120 -4.75 13.71 -6.53
CA PRO A 120 -6.04 13.59 -7.21
C PRO A 120 -5.95 13.50 -8.74
N ARG A 121 -4.83 13.88 -9.33
CA ARG A 121 -4.62 13.84 -10.79
C ARG A 121 -4.03 12.51 -11.28
N LEU A 122 -3.59 11.65 -10.34
CA LEU A 122 -2.98 10.38 -10.71
C LEU A 122 -4.04 9.32 -11.02
N LYS A 123 -3.71 8.44 -11.95
CA LYS A 123 -4.40 7.16 -12.06
C LYS A 123 -3.94 6.30 -10.89
N ARG A 124 -4.81 6.12 -9.91
CA ARG A 124 -4.47 5.45 -8.66
C ARG A 124 -5.52 4.45 -8.23
N VAL A 125 -5.09 3.48 -7.43
CA VAL A 125 -6.01 2.54 -6.80
C VAL A 125 -6.72 3.20 -5.62
N SER A 126 -7.92 2.72 -5.29
CA SER A 126 -8.74 3.29 -4.21
C SER A 126 -8.05 3.29 -2.84
N LEU A 127 -7.11 2.37 -2.63
CA LEU A 127 -6.37 2.26 -1.38
C LEU A 127 -5.63 3.55 -1.00
N VAL A 128 -5.14 4.29 -2.00
CA VAL A 128 -4.43 5.56 -1.74
C VAL A 128 -5.34 6.55 -1.01
N ASP A 129 -6.55 6.76 -1.51
CA ASP A 129 -7.50 7.70 -0.89
C ASP A 129 -8.00 7.20 0.47
N ILE A 130 -8.25 5.89 0.59
CA ILE A 130 -8.64 5.26 1.85
C ILE A 130 -7.56 5.50 2.91
N ALA A 131 -6.30 5.27 2.55
CA ALA A 131 -5.17 5.44 3.46
C ALA A 131 -4.97 6.90 3.87
N LEU A 132 -5.15 7.84 2.95
CA LEU A 132 -5.07 9.26 3.27
C LEU A 132 -6.18 9.69 4.24
N ARG A 133 -7.39 9.15 4.08
CA ARG A 133 -8.48 9.40 5.04
C ARG A 133 -8.16 8.83 6.42
N LEU A 134 -7.62 7.62 6.49
CA LEU A 134 -7.17 7.03 7.75
C LEU A 134 -6.07 7.86 8.39
N ASN A 135 -5.11 8.32 7.62
CA ASN A 135 -4.00 9.12 8.12
C ASN A 135 -4.47 10.46 8.69
N ALA A 136 -5.47 11.08 8.08
CA ALA A 136 -6.01 12.37 8.54
C ALA A 136 -6.92 12.21 9.76
N ALA A 137 -7.77 11.18 9.78
CA ALA A 137 -8.77 11.00 10.83
C ALA A 137 -8.25 10.27 12.07
N GLU A 138 -7.28 9.38 11.90
CA GLU A 138 -6.76 8.52 12.97
C GLU A 138 -7.89 7.92 13.84
N PRO A 139 -8.85 7.20 13.23
CA PRO A 139 -10.01 6.70 13.96
C PRO A 139 -9.59 5.69 15.03
N ALA A 140 -10.19 5.77 16.21
CA ALA A 140 -9.84 4.92 17.34
C ALA A 140 -10.06 3.42 17.04
N ASP A 141 -11.05 3.10 16.22
CA ASP A 141 -11.37 1.72 15.83
C ASP A 141 -10.58 1.23 14.60
N GLY A 142 -9.82 2.11 13.94
CA GLY A 142 -9.08 1.75 12.74
C GLY A 142 -9.94 1.44 11.51
N VAL A 143 -11.21 1.83 11.54
CA VAL A 143 -12.11 1.65 10.40
C VAL A 143 -12.01 2.88 9.49
N PRO A 144 -11.78 2.70 8.17
CA PRO A 144 -11.69 3.84 7.27
C PRO A 144 -12.96 4.67 7.27
N PRO A 145 -12.85 6.01 7.42
CA PRO A 145 -14.02 6.87 7.30
C PRO A 145 -14.58 6.81 5.88
N ALA A 146 -15.87 7.04 5.74
CA ALA A 146 -16.52 7.14 4.44
C ALA A 146 -15.94 8.32 3.64
N ALA A 147 -15.98 8.20 2.33
CA ALA A 147 -15.52 9.24 1.41
C ALA A 147 -16.38 10.51 1.49
#